data_4740e47e161f5c5e2304449026c8c707
#
_entry.id   4740e47e161f5c5e2304449026c8c707
#
_cell.length_a   1.000
_cell.length_b   1.000
_cell.length_c   1.000
_cell.angle_alpha   90.00
_cell.angle_beta   90.00
_cell.angle_gamma   90.00
#
_symmetry.space_group_name_H-M   'P 1'
#
loop_
_entity.id
_entity.type
_entity.pdbx_description
1 polymer ?
#
loop_
_entity_poly.entity_id
_entity_poly.type
_entity_poly.pdbx_seq_one_letter_code
_entity_poly.pdbx_strand_id
1 'polypeptide(L)'
;MDLSIVIINYNVKAFLTQCLDSIYRSQTQYNYEVIVIDNASADSGKDMILKLFPKVRWTDNAQNVGFGKANNQGFEQAKGAYTLILNPDTVLREDTLEVSLNYLKAHPEVGGLGIKGIDGSGQFLPESKRGLPTPMTAFFKISGLSRLFPRSPLFSRYHLGHLDPDSNHKVDILVGCYMMVPTDLLRQVGGFDPQYFMYGEDIDLSYELLKTGHQNHYLAESQIIHYKGESTKRGSLNYVRMFYQAMVLFARKQFSGGSALAYTLLIYTGIYLRAGLAILARLGRSAAAPLIDAAVLAIVLEQLKSYWESNHRFINGGSYPDTYTYYVQGSYVLIWILGLWFSGTYSKHARPTGVVRSMVVATLLLGFGYGLLPEDLRFSRALLVLGATGGTVAVLAWRTLLEWLTKREFFAKPLRRPRLLFVGGAQRKLDLEQLLAERNISPAIFIHHENPSTASEHIKDLVDLHQINECVVDSSVMSNAELMQIMEEIGHKCAIKTFLAQGNFLVGSNSSLTQGEAYGGSVFQTANPVYVRQKRSLDILLPLLMLATLPLSAALLFWGRPRQIMDEDFGPIPPAPRRPTYVSGIQSR
;
A
#
# COMPACT_ATOMS: atom_id res chain seq x y z
N MET A 1 -0.28 34.98 -21.59
CA MET A 1 -0.31 33.65 -20.95
C MET A 1 -1.44 33.69 -19.95
N ASP A 2 -2.42 32.78 -20.12
CA ASP A 2 -3.59 32.76 -19.24
C ASP A 2 -3.36 31.87 -18.03
N LEU A 3 -2.67 30.72 -18.23
CA LEU A 3 -2.51 29.70 -17.20
C LEU A 3 -1.06 29.18 -17.13
N SER A 4 -0.52 29.03 -15.92
CA SER A 4 0.67 28.25 -15.63
C SER A 4 0.28 27.00 -14.83
N ILE A 5 0.62 25.82 -15.32
CA ILE A 5 0.36 24.54 -14.65
C ILE A 5 1.65 24.07 -14.00
N VAL A 6 1.65 23.96 -12.67
CA VAL A 6 2.83 23.55 -11.88
C VAL A 6 2.61 22.13 -11.36
N ILE A 7 3.56 21.24 -11.67
CA ILE A 7 3.50 19.82 -11.33
C ILE A 7 4.81 19.42 -10.66
N ILE A 8 4.72 18.74 -9.51
CA ILE A 8 5.89 18.22 -8.81
C ILE A 8 6.01 16.73 -9.05
N ASN A 9 7.12 16.32 -9.70
CA ASN A 9 7.42 14.91 -9.91
C ASN A 9 8.29 14.35 -8.78
N TYR A 10 7.93 13.17 -8.28
CA TYR A 10 8.78 12.39 -7.37
C TYR A 10 8.50 10.89 -7.51
N ASN A 11 9.31 10.20 -8.31
CA ASN A 11 9.24 8.74 -8.54
C ASN A 11 7.90 8.23 -9.12
N VAL A 12 7.22 9.02 -9.96
CA VAL A 12 5.89 8.67 -10.54
C VAL A 12 5.82 8.94 -12.04
N LYS A 13 6.88 8.65 -12.79
CA LYS A 13 7.00 8.98 -14.23
C LYS A 13 5.83 8.50 -15.09
N ALA A 14 5.24 7.32 -14.83
CA ALA A 14 4.13 6.81 -15.62
C ALA A 14 2.84 7.60 -15.37
N PHE A 15 2.54 7.95 -14.12
CA PHE A 15 1.43 8.83 -13.78
C PHE A 15 1.65 10.23 -14.34
N LEU A 16 2.87 10.78 -14.20
CA LEU A 16 3.20 12.08 -14.80
C LEU A 16 3.01 12.06 -16.32
N THR A 17 3.36 10.97 -17.01
CA THR A 17 3.14 10.84 -18.46
C THR A 17 1.64 10.88 -18.77
N GLN A 18 0.79 10.18 -18.01
CA GLN A 18 -0.66 10.20 -18.18
C GLN A 18 -1.26 11.58 -17.86
N CYS A 19 -0.79 12.22 -16.79
CA CYS A 19 -1.21 13.57 -16.42
C CYS A 19 -0.91 14.57 -17.54
N LEU A 20 0.31 14.56 -18.07
CA LEU A 20 0.72 15.41 -19.20
C LEU A 20 -0.10 15.12 -20.46
N ASP A 21 -0.32 13.85 -20.79
CA ASP A 21 -1.18 13.46 -21.93
C ASP A 21 -2.59 14.07 -21.77
N SER A 22 -3.18 14.00 -20.57
CA SER A 22 -4.50 14.59 -20.30
C SER A 22 -4.51 16.12 -20.43
N ILE A 23 -3.43 16.81 -20.00
CA ILE A 23 -3.30 18.25 -20.15
C ILE A 23 -3.21 18.64 -21.64
N TYR A 24 -2.39 17.94 -22.42
CA TYR A 24 -2.21 18.26 -23.85
C TYR A 24 -3.41 17.84 -24.72
N ARG A 25 -4.32 17.01 -24.20
CA ARG A 25 -5.62 16.71 -24.82
C ARG A 25 -6.71 17.70 -24.43
N SER A 26 -6.44 18.63 -23.49
CA SER A 26 -7.44 19.61 -23.08
C SER A 26 -7.88 20.49 -24.24
N GLN A 27 -9.19 20.62 -24.36
CA GLN A 27 -9.86 21.50 -25.33
C GLN A 27 -10.10 22.86 -24.67
N THR A 28 -9.22 23.81 -24.97
CA THR A 28 -9.31 25.16 -24.40
C THR A 28 -8.80 26.21 -25.37
N GLN A 29 -9.47 27.38 -25.38
CA GLN A 29 -9.03 28.57 -26.12
C GLN A 29 -7.90 29.33 -25.42
N TYR A 30 -7.60 28.99 -24.16
CA TYR A 30 -6.63 29.72 -23.33
C TYR A 30 -5.21 29.24 -23.58
N ASN A 31 -4.28 30.18 -23.57
CA ASN A 31 -2.85 29.86 -23.67
C ASN A 31 -2.30 29.42 -22.31
N TYR A 32 -1.66 28.25 -22.28
CA TYR A 32 -1.06 27.72 -21.06
C TYR A 32 0.39 27.25 -21.24
N GLU A 33 1.12 27.25 -20.15
CA GLU A 33 2.44 26.62 -20.03
C GLU A 33 2.39 25.52 -18.96
N VAL A 34 3.27 24.53 -19.09
CA VAL A 34 3.44 23.45 -18.12
C VAL A 34 4.84 23.49 -17.55
N ILE A 35 4.93 23.55 -16.23
CA ILE A 35 6.18 23.61 -15.46
C ILE A 35 6.25 22.37 -14.60
N VAL A 36 7.25 21.53 -14.81
CA VAL A 36 7.50 20.32 -14.03
C VAL A 36 8.76 20.53 -13.19
N ILE A 37 8.64 20.37 -11.88
CA ILE A 37 9.77 20.35 -10.95
C ILE A 37 10.01 18.91 -10.52
N ASP A 38 11.14 18.34 -10.89
CA ASP A 38 11.53 17.02 -10.40
C ASP A 38 12.21 17.14 -9.05
N ASN A 39 11.62 16.52 -8.05
CA ASN A 39 12.05 16.65 -6.67
C ASN A 39 13.05 15.56 -6.25
N ALA A 40 14.09 15.36 -7.07
CA ALA A 40 15.14 14.35 -6.94
C ALA A 40 14.61 12.91 -7.05
N SER A 41 13.90 12.60 -8.12
CA SER A 41 13.46 11.23 -8.42
C SER A 41 14.65 10.32 -8.73
N ALA A 42 14.60 9.06 -8.29
CA ALA A 42 15.59 8.05 -8.64
C ALA A 42 15.53 7.69 -10.14
N ASP A 43 14.33 7.77 -10.74
CA ASP A 43 14.08 7.67 -12.17
C ASP A 43 13.01 8.71 -12.54
N SER A 44 13.45 9.88 -12.97
CA SER A 44 12.56 11.00 -13.33
C SER A 44 11.85 10.78 -14.65
N GLY A 45 12.42 9.98 -15.56
CA GLY A 45 11.95 9.85 -16.93
C GLY A 45 12.09 11.12 -17.77
N LYS A 46 12.94 12.08 -17.37
CA LYS A 46 13.10 13.41 -17.99
C LYS A 46 13.25 13.35 -19.51
N ASP A 47 14.22 12.57 -20.00
CA ASP A 47 14.51 12.50 -21.43
C ASP A 47 13.31 11.97 -22.23
N MET A 48 12.63 10.95 -21.69
CA MET A 48 11.41 10.41 -22.29
C MET A 48 10.30 11.46 -22.31
N ILE A 49 10.05 12.13 -21.19
CA ILE A 49 8.98 13.13 -21.06
C ILE A 49 9.24 14.33 -21.96
N LEU A 50 10.44 14.86 -22.00
CA LEU A 50 10.78 16.00 -22.88
C LEU A 50 10.73 15.62 -24.37
N LYS A 51 11.01 14.36 -24.73
CA LYS A 51 10.82 13.86 -26.09
C LYS A 51 9.33 13.79 -26.47
N LEU A 52 8.47 13.37 -25.54
CA LEU A 52 7.02 13.23 -25.76
C LEU A 52 6.31 14.58 -25.69
N PHE A 53 6.73 15.44 -24.77
CA PHE A 53 6.11 16.74 -24.48
C PHE A 53 7.17 17.86 -24.50
N PRO A 54 7.67 18.25 -25.69
CA PRO A 54 8.80 19.19 -25.82
C PRO A 54 8.51 20.62 -25.34
N LYS A 55 7.24 20.97 -25.11
CA LYS A 55 6.84 22.28 -24.56
C LYS A 55 6.90 22.34 -23.03
N VAL A 56 7.14 21.23 -22.34
CA VAL A 56 7.26 21.18 -20.87
C VAL A 56 8.54 21.90 -20.45
N ARG A 57 8.40 22.83 -19.50
CA ARG A 57 9.54 23.43 -18.81
C ARG A 57 9.92 22.56 -17.63
N TRP A 58 11.14 22.03 -17.63
CA TRP A 58 11.61 21.08 -16.63
C TRP A 58 12.71 21.68 -15.76
N THR A 59 12.59 21.49 -14.44
CA THR A 59 13.60 21.88 -13.45
C THR A 59 13.91 20.68 -12.54
N ASP A 60 15.21 20.39 -12.34
CA ASP A 60 15.65 19.31 -11.46
C ASP A 60 16.11 19.88 -10.12
N ASN A 61 15.64 19.28 -9.01
CA ASN A 61 16.18 19.52 -7.68
C ASN A 61 17.27 18.49 -7.35
N ALA A 62 18.35 18.92 -6.70
CA ALA A 62 19.43 18.03 -6.26
C ALA A 62 19.03 17.11 -5.10
N GLN A 63 18.00 17.47 -4.35
CA GLN A 63 17.43 16.72 -3.24
C GLN A 63 15.94 16.96 -3.12
N ASN A 64 15.21 16.07 -2.45
CA ASN A 64 13.79 16.26 -2.16
C ASN A 64 13.62 17.39 -1.13
N VAL A 65 13.16 18.54 -1.58
CA VAL A 65 12.97 19.76 -0.75
C VAL A 65 11.59 19.82 -0.10
N GLY A 66 10.72 18.83 -0.35
CA GLY A 66 9.33 18.80 0.08
C GLY A 66 8.38 19.40 -0.97
N PHE A 67 7.08 19.11 -0.81
CA PHE A 67 6.05 19.47 -1.81
C PHE A 67 5.85 20.99 -1.91
N GLY A 68 5.69 21.68 -0.77
CA GLY A 68 5.45 23.13 -0.76
C GLY A 68 6.60 23.93 -1.37
N LYS A 69 7.85 23.65 -0.97
CA LYS A 69 9.03 24.35 -1.52
C LYS A 69 9.23 24.11 -3.01
N ALA A 70 9.00 22.88 -3.48
CA ALA A 70 9.12 22.57 -4.90
C ALA A 70 8.02 23.29 -5.72
N ASN A 71 6.80 23.38 -5.21
CA ASN A 71 5.75 24.17 -5.86
C ASN A 71 6.10 25.67 -5.91
N ASN A 72 6.66 26.23 -4.84
CA ASN A 72 7.06 27.65 -4.82
C ASN A 72 8.10 27.95 -5.91
N GLN A 73 9.04 27.03 -6.17
CA GLN A 73 9.96 27.17 -7.31
C GLN A 73 9.23 27.23 -8.67
N GLY A 74 8.11 26.50 -8.79
CA GLY A 74 7.23 26.56 -9.96
C GLY A 74 6.46 27.89 -10.02
N PHE A 75 5.97 28.39 -8.89
CA PHE A 75 5.25 29.68 -8.80
C PHE A 75 6.13 30.87 -9.19
N GLU A 76 7.41 30.85 -8.83
CA GLU A 76 8.39 31.86 -9.26
C GLU A 76 8.56 31.90 -10.79
N GLN A 77 8.43 30.74 -11.45
CA GLN A 77 8.54 30.61 -12.89
C GLN A 77 7.23 30.87 -13.65
N ALA A 78 6.10 30.90 -12.96
CA ALA A 78 4.75 31.05 -13.54
C ALA A 78 4.56 32.42 -14.18
N LYS A 79 4.07 32.44 -15.44
CA LYS A 79 3.79 33.64 -16.25
C LYS A 79 2.30 33.83 -16.53
N GLY A 80 1.48 32.85 -16.22
CA GLY A 80 0.04 32.88 -16.42
C GLY A 80 -0.66 33.83 -15.45
N ALA A 81 -1.78 34.40 -15.86
CA ALA A 81 -2.66 35.17 -14.97
C ALA A 81 -3.21 34.31 -13.82
N TYR A 82 -3.37 33.01 -14.08
CA TYR A 82 -3.75 32.01 -13.10
C TYR A 82 -2.66 30.93 -12.99
N THR A 83 -2.50 30.37 -11.80
CA THR A 83 -1.60 29.25 -11.54
C THR A 83 -2.42 28.04 -11.08
N LEU A 84 -2.29 26.92 -11.79
CA LEU A 84 -2.86 25.64 -11.40
C LEU A 84 -1.78 24.80 -10.71
N ILE A 85 -2.01 24.46 -9.46
CA ILE A 85 -1.26 23.47 -8.69
C ILE A 85 -1.88 22.11 -9.01
N LEU A 86 -1.10 21.19 -9.57
CA LEU A 86 -1.61 19.92 -10.06
C LEU A 86 -0.72 18.74 -9.62
N ASN A 87 -1.31 17.71 -9.08
CA ASN A 87 -0.57 16.49 -8.76
C ASN A 87 -0.25 15.65 -10.02
N PRO A 88 0.91 14.98 -10.07
CA PRO A 88 1.30 14.15 -11.21
C PRO A 88 0.45 12.88 -11.38
N ASP A 89 -0.29 12.45 -10.35
CA ASP A 89 -1.18 11.28 -10.35
C ASP A 89 -2.65 11.65 -10.59
N THR A 90 -2.87 12.73 -11.38
CA THR A 90 -4.20 13.18 -11.81
C THR A 90 -4.39 13.00 -13.32
N VAL A 91 -5.65 12.86 -13.74
CA VAL A 91 -6.07 12.89 -15.14
C VAL A 91 -7.21 13.90 -15.29
N LEU A 92 -7.05 14.84 -16.20
CA LEU A 92 -8.04 15.87 -16.47
C LEU A 92 -9.04 15.40 -17.53
N ARG A 93 -10.32 15.78 -17.37
CA ARG A 93 -11.29 15.74 -18.46
C ARG A 93 -10.92 16.82 -19.48
N GLU A 94 -11.27 16.64 -20.73
CA GLU A 94 -10.84 17.51 -21.84
C GLU A 94 -11.27 18.98 -21.66
N ASP A 95 -12.40 19.23 -21.01
CA ASP A 95 -12.96 20.57 -20.77
C ASP A 95 -12.51 21.22 -19.44
N THR A 96 -11.78 20.48 -18.61
CA THR A 96 -11.46 20.91 -17.23
C THR A 96 -10.81 22.29 -17.16
N LEU A 97 -9.83 22.56 -18.02
CA LEU A 97 -9.12 23.85 -18.01
C LEU A 97 -10.01 24.98 -18.48
N GLU A 98 -10.80 24.75 -19.54
CA GLU A 98 -11.73 25.73 -20.09
C GLU A 98 -12.80 26.12 -19.06
N VAL A 99 -13.48 25.15 -18.48
CA VAL A 99 -14.55 25.35 -17.49
C VAL A 99 -14.01 26.07 -16.26
N SER A 100 -12.84 25.67 -15.75
CA SER A 100 -12.22 26.30 -14.58
C SER A 100 -11.83 27.76 -14.81
N LEU A 101 -11.24 28.08 -15.97
CA LEU A 101 -10.84 29.45 -16.29
C LEU A 101 -12.05 30.36 -16.56
N ASN A 102 -13.07 29.85 -17.24
CA ASN A 102 -14.32 30.55 -17.45
C ASN A 102 -14.99 30.89 -16.12
N TYR A 103 -15.02 29.91 -15.19
CA TYR A 103 -15.58 30.12 -13.86
C TYR A 103 -14.84 31.22 -13.08
N LEU A 104 -13.51 31.18 -13.01
CA LEU A 104 -12.71 32.17 -12.30
C LEU A 104 -12.84 33.59 -12.90
N LYS A 105 -12.94 33.68 -14.24
CA LYS A 105 -13.17 34.99 -14.90
C LYS A 105 -14.55 35.56 -14.63
N ALA A 106 -15.56 34.71 -14.46
CA ALA A 106 -16.92 35.13 -14.11
C ALA A 106 -17.09 35.45 -12.62
N HIS A 107 -16.19 34.97 -11.75
CA HIS A 107 -16.26 35.07 -10.29
C HIS A 107 -14.98 35.67 -9.70
N PRO A 108 -14.76 37.01 -9.81
CA PRO A 108 -13.54 37.67 -9.31
C PRO A 108 -13.36 37.58 -7.79
N GLU A 109 -14.44 37.32 -7.04
CA GLU A 109 -14.39 37.06 -5.60
C GLU A 109 -13.72 35.75 -5.22
N VAL A 110 -13.48 34.82 -6.19
CA VAL A 110 -12.88 33.53 -5.94
C VAL A 110 -11.36 33.65 -5.92
N GLY A 111 -10.77 33.40 -4.75
CA GLY A 111 -9.33 33.36 -4.56
C GLY A 111 -8.72 31.99 -4.84
N GLY A 112 -9.49 30.90 -4.69
CA GLY A 112 -9.04 29.56 -4.98
C GLY A 112 -10.16 28.68 -5.51
N LEU A 113 -9.88 27.91 -6.57
CA LEU A 113 -10.81 26.98 -7.19
C LEU A 113 -10.30 25.54 -7.11
N GLY A 114 -11.07 24.67 -6.47
CA GLY A 114 -10.91 23.22 -6.52
C GLY A 114 -11.97 22.60 -7.42
N ILE A 115 -11.81 21.32 -7.75
CA ILE A 115 -12.67 20.61 -8.68
C ILE A 115 -13.15 19.27 -8.11
N LYS A 116 -14.24 18.71 -8.66
CA LYS A 116 -14.70 17.36 -8.35
C LYS A 116 -13.62 16.34 -8.68
N GLY A 117 -13.23 15.53 -7.69
CA GLY A 117 -12.28 14.44 -7.86
C GLY A 117 -12.96 13.09 -7.69
N ILE A 118 -12.61 12.13 -8.55
CA ILE A 118 -12.94 10.72 -8.42
C ILE A 118 -11.67 9.90 -8.26
N ASP A 119 -11.75 8.74 -7.61
CA ASP A 119 -10.62 7.81 -7.55
C ASP A 119 -10.58 6.89 -8.79
N GLY A 120 -9.55 6.04 -8.88
CA GLY A 120 -9.40 5.09 -10.01
C GLY A 120 -10.50 4.02 -10.09
N SER A 121 -11.47 4.00 -9.18
CA SER A 121 -12.67 3.17 -9.22
C SER A 121 -13.95 3.99 -9.52
N GLY A 122 -13.82 5.27 -9.89
CA GLY A 122 -14.93 6.15 -10.19
C GLY A 122 -15.67 6.68 -8.95
N GLN A 123 -15.17 6.40 -7.73
CA GLN A 123 -15.82 6.88 -6.52
C GLN A 123 -15.42 8.33 -6.21
N PHE A 124 -16.40 9.14 -5.83
CA PHE A 124 -16.17 10.52 -5.40
C PHE A 124 -15.17 10.59 -4.25
N LEU A 125 -14.24 11.53 -4.34
CA LEU A 125 -13.24 11.82 -3.32
C LEU A 125 -13.76 12.91 -2.35
N PRO A 126 -14.16 12.55 -1.10
CA PRO A 126 -14.73 13.52 -0.15
C PRO A 126 -13.80 14.67 0.20
N GLU A 127 -12.50 14.54 0.00
CA GLU A 127 -11.52 15.61 0.19
C GLU A 127 -11.58 16.72 -0.85
N SER A 128 -12.30 16.55 -1.95
CA SER A 128 -12.52 17.59 -2.96
C SER A 128 -13.24 18.82 -2.39
N LYS A 129 -14.04 18.63 -1.33
CA LYS A 129 -14.70 19.70 -0.58
C LYS A 129 -14.48 19.52 0.92
N ARG A 130 -13.81 20.48 1.55
CA ARG A 130 -13.45 20.42 2.96
C ARG A 130 -13.80 21.70 3.70
N GLY A 131 -14.25 21.55 4.93
CA GLY A 131 -14.37 22.64 5.88
C GLY A 131 -13.07 22.82 6.68
N LEU A 132 -13.00 23.94 7.39
CA LEU A 132 -11.86 24.29 8.23
C LEU A 132 -11.64 23.22 9.32
N PRO A 133 -10.41 22.73 9.51
CA PRO A 133 -10.07 21.80 10.58
C PRO A 133 -10.01 22.51 11.93
N THR A 134 -11.17 22.81 12.53
CA THR A 134 -11.27 23.34 13.88
C THR A 134 -11.08 22.23 14.93
N PRO A 135 -10.81 22.56 16.22
CA PRO A 135 -10.75 21.56 17.28
C PRO A 135 -11.96 20.62 17.32
N MET A 136 -13.16 21.16 17.12
CA MET A 136 -14.40 20.41 17.14
C MET A 136 -14.52 19.46 15.94
N THR A 137 -14.17 19.93 14.72
CA THR A 137 -14.20 19.07 13.52
C THR A 137 -13.16 17.96 13.61
N ALA A 138 -11.99 18.23 14.19
CA ALA A 138 -10.97 17.23 14.47
C ALA A 138 -11.47 16.18 15.49
N PHE A 139 -12.13 16.62 16.55
CA PHE A 139 -12.74 15.72 17.54
C PHE A 139 -13.77 14.79 16.90
N PHE A 140 -14.69 15.28 16.11
CA PHE A 140 -15.69 14.47 15.43
C PHE A 140 -15.08 13.45 14.45
N LYS A 141 -13.98 13.81 13.80
CA LYS A 141 -13.24 12.90 12.91
C LYS A 141 -12.50 11.80 13.69
N ILE A 142 -11.83 12.16 14.78
CA ILE A 142 -11.05 11.23 15.61
C ILE A 142 -11.95 10.27 16.37
N SER A 143 -13.06 10.77 16.96
CA SER A 143 -14.05 9.95 17.67
C SER A 143 -14.85 9.02 16.77
N GLY A 144 -14.81 9.23 15.44
CA GLY A 144 -15.58 8.45 14.47
C GLY A 144 -17.03 8.92 14.28
N LEU A 145 -17.47 9.98 14.98
CA LEU A 145 -18.83 10.53 14.83
C LEU A 145 -19.10 11.00 13.40
N SER A 146 -18.09 11.56 12.72
CA SER A 146 -18.21 11.96 11.31
C SER A 146 -18.45 10.75 10.38
N ARG A 147 -17.99 9.56 10.75
CA ARG A 147 -18.23 8.33 9.98
C ARG A 147 -19.61 7.73 10.29
N LEU A 148 -20.06 7.86 11.53
CA LEU A 148 -21.38 7.38 11.95
C LEU A 148 -22.50 8.26 11.37
N PHE A 149 -22.26 9.57 11.24
CA PHE A 149 -23.21 10.54 10.72
C PHE A 149 -22.63 11.30 9.52
N PRO A 150 -22.40 10.65 8.35
CA PRO A 150 -21.65 11.21 7.23
C PRO A 150 -22.34 12.39 6.53
N ARG A 151 -23.66 12.52 6.66
CA ARG A 151 -24.47 13.62 6.09
C ARG A 151 -24.82 14.73 7.10
N SER A 152 -24.34 14.65 8.34
CA SER A 152 -24.64 15.67 9.35
C SER A 152 -23.81 16.94 9.12
N PRO A 153 -24.43 18.14 9.05
CA PRO A 153 -23.71 19.41 8.97
C PRO A 153 -22.77 19.66 10.16
N LEU A 154 -23.11 19.09 11.32
CA LEU A 154 -22.31 19.22 12.54
C LEU A 154 -21.15 18.23 12.58
N PHE A 155 -21.44 16.92 12.47
CA PHE A 155 -20.45 15.86 12.66
C PHE A 155 -19.56 15.63 11.44
N SER A 156 -20.05 15.87 10.22
CA SER A 156 -19.31 15.70 8.96
C SER A 156 -18.82 17.03 8.35
N ARG A 157 -18.69 18.07 9.17
CA ARG A 157 -18.26 19.40 8.73
C ARG A 157 -16.89 19.42 8.06
N TYR A 158 -15.97 18.51 8.43
CA TYR A 158 -14.65 18.45 7.81
C TYR A 158 -14.69 18.07 6.33
N HIS A 159 -15.52 17.11 5.94
CA HIS A 159 -15.69 16.70 4.53
C HIS A 159 -16.94 17.29 3.87
N LEU A 160 -17.64 18.19 4.56
CA LEU A 160 -18.88 18.81 4.09
C LEU A 160 -19.84 17.79 3.48
N GLY A 161 -20.02 16.65 4.17
CA GLY A 161 -20.78 15.51 3.66
C GLY A 161 -22.27 15.76 3.47
N HIS A 162 -22.78 16.90 3.98
CA HIS A 162 -24.15 17.37 3.77
C HIS A 162 -24.34 18.12 2.45
N LEU A 163 -23.23 18.55 1.78
CA LEU A 163 -23.31 19.23 0.50
C LEU A 163 -23.32 18.20 -0.64
N ASP A 164 -24.10 18.50 -1.67
CA ASP A 164 -24.15 17.69 -2.88
C ASP A 164 -22.80 17.72 -3.63
N PRO A 165 -22.20 16.56 -3.97
CA PRO A 165 -20.96 16.52 -4.75
C PRO A 165 -21.10 16.97 -6.20
N ASP A 166 -22.32 17.04 -6.73
CA ASP A 166 -22.61 17.37 -8.12
C ASP A 166 -23.06 18.83 -8.31
N SER A 167 -22.90 19.66 -7.28
CA SER A 167 -23.22 21.09 -7.30
C SER A 167 -22.02 21.93 -6.85
N ASN A 168 -21.90 23.17 -7.39
CA ASN A 168 -20.86 24.10 -6.99
C ASN A 168 -21.10 24.64 -5.59
N HIS A 169 -20.04 24.74 -4.79
CA HIS A 169 -20.14 25.18 -3.40
C HIS A 169 -18.98 26.08 -2.99
N LYS A 170 -19.28 27.03 -2.07
CA LYS A 170 -18.23 27.64 -1.27
C LYS A 170 -17.69 26.64 -0.27
N VAL A 171 -16.37 26.56 -0.16
CA VAL A 171 -15.68 25.65 0.75
C VAL A 171 -14.60 26.41 1.50
N ASP A 172 -14.20 25.92 2.67
CA ASP A 172 -13.11 26.57 3.40
C ASP A 172 -11.74 26.16 2.83
N ILE A 173 -11.58 24.87 2.56
CA ILE A 173 -10.29 24.27 2.23
C ILE A 173 -10.38 23.49 0.91
N LEU A 174 -9.44 23.79 0.03
CA LEU A 174 -9.22 23.10 -1.23
C LEU A 174 -8.24 21.92 -1.03
N VAL A 175 -8.20 21.01 -1.99
CA VAL A 175 -7.24 19.91 -2.01
C VAL A 175 -6.09 20.23 -2.96
N GLY A 176 -4.85 20.06 -2.50
CA GLY A 176 -3.66 20.40 -3.27
C GLY A 176 -3.39 19.53 -4.52
N CYS A 177 -4.27 18.57 -4.84
CA CYS A 177 -4.14 17.80 -6.08
C CYS A 177 -4.64 18.55 -7.33
N TYR A 178 -5.56 19.49 -7.15
CA TYR A 178 -6.04 20.46 -8.15
C TYR A 178 -6.46 21.73 -7.43
N MET A 179 -5.69 22.78 -7.57
CA MET A 179 -5.99 24.09 -6.98
C MET A 179 -5.58 25.19 -7.95
N MET A 180 -6.56 25.89 -8.50
CA MET A 180 -6.33 27.01 -9.42
C MET A 180 -6.51 28.33 -8.67
N VAL A 181 -5.52 29.22 -8.73
CA VAL A 181 -5.45 30.48 -7.96
C VAL A 181 -5.00 31.61 -8.88
N PRO A 182 -5.54 32.83 -8.78
CA PRO A 182 -4.95 34.00 -9.45
C PRO A 182 -3.49 34.18 -9.04
N THR A 183 -2.59 34.27 -10.03
CA THR A 183 -1.13 34.23 -9.77
C THR A 183 -0.68 35.40 -8.88
N ASP A 184 -1.25 36.56 -9.05
CA ASP A 184 -0.91 37.73 -8.22
C ASP A 184 -1.35 37.54 -6.77
N LEU A 185 -2.54 36.96 -6.55
CA LEU A 185 -3.00 36.61 -5.21
C LEU A 185 -2.12 35.52 -4.56
N LEU A 186 -1.71 34.51 -5.34
CA LEU A 186 -0.79 33.47 -4.88
C LEU A 186 0.56 34.08 -4.43
N ARG A 187 1.08 35.06 -5.17
CA ARG A 187 2.30 35.82 -4.81
C ARG A 187 2.07 36.67 -3.58
N GLN A 188 0.94 37.34 -3.48
CA GLN A 188 0.59 38.19 -2.33
C GLN A 188 0.59 37.40 -1.02
N VAL A 189 0.04 36.18 -1.01
CA VAL A 189 0.03 35.33 0.19
C VAL A 189 1.35 34.58 0.41
N GLY A 190 2.33 34.66 -0.52
CA GLY A 190 3.65 34.06 -0.40
C GLY A 190 3.72 32.59 -0.80
N GLY A 191 2.70 32.06 -1.51
CA GLY A 191 2.64 30.68 -1.94
C GLY A 191 2.44 29.70 -0.77
N PHE A 192 3.02 28.52 -0.87
CA PHE A 192 3.02 27.53 0.22
C PHE A 192 4.03 27.88 1.31
N ASP A 193 3.63 27.77 2.58
CA ASP A 193 4.54 27.97 3.71
C ASP A 193 5.62 26.86 3.73
N PRO A 194 6.91 27.22 3.63
CA PRO A 194 8.01 26.26 3.56
C PRO A 194 8.26 25.43 4.83
N GLN A 195 7.56 25.74 5.93
CA GLN A 195 7.60 24.94 7.16
C GLN A 195 6.89 23.58 6.98
N TYR A 196 5.92 23.49 6.05
CA TYR A 196 5.29 22.22 5.70
C TYR A 196 6.17 21.46 4.70
N PHE A 197 6.69 20.32 5.12
CA PHE A 197 7.43 19.45 4.21
C PHE A 197 6.47 18.72 3.26
N MET A 198 5.38 18.21 3.80
CA MET A 198 4.32 17.52 3.08
C MET A 198 3.07 17.43 3.98
N TYR A 199 1.88 17.61 3.40
CA TYR A 199 0.58 17.70 4.04
C TYR A 199 0.37 18.99 4.86
N GLY A 200 -0.82 19.53 4.76
CA GLY A 200 -1.26 20.72 5.48
C GLY A 200 -0.91 22.04 4.81
N GLU A 201 -0.01 22.05 3.83
CA GLU A 201 0.31 23.21 3.00
C GLU A 201 -0.91 23.69 2.21
N ASP A 202 -1.74 22.75 1.71
CA ASP A 202 -2.98 23.06 1.00
C ASP A 202 -4.05 23.66 1.93
N ILE A 203 -4.11 23.19 3.18
CA ILE A 203 -4.99 23.74 4.22
C ILE A 203 -4.55 25.15 4.57
N ASP A 204 -3.26 25.36 4.78
CA ASP A 204 -2.70 26.66 5.15
C ASP A 204 -2.89 27.68 4.03
N LEU A 205 -2.54 27.33 2.79
CA LEU A 205 -2.75 28.23 1.64
C LEU A 205 -4.23 28.58 1.46
N SER A 206 -5.13 27.59 1.53
CA SER A 206 -6.57 27.84 1.44
C SER A 206 -7.05 28.82 2.50
N TYR A 207 -6.53 28.72 3.71
CA TYR A 207 -6.87 29.61 4.81
C TYR A 207 -6.27 31.02 4.62
N GLU A 208 -5.04 31.13 4.11
CA GLU A 208 -4.42 32.42 3.80
C GLU A 208 -5.20 33.16 2.69
N LEU A 209 -5.70 32.44 1.66
CA LEU A 209 -6.58 33.02 0.63
C LEU A 209 -7.87 33.58 1.24
N LEU A 210 -8.50 32.88 2.18
CA LEU A 210 -9.70 33.40 2.88
C LEU A 210 -9.40 34.65 3.70
N LYS A 211 -8.22 34.80 4.29
CA LYS A 211 -7.83 35.99 5.06
C LYS A 211 -7.71 37.25 4.20
N THR A 212 -7.46 37.10 2.91
CA THR A 212 -7.44 38.24 1.99
C THR A 212 -8.83 38.78 1.64
N GLY A 213 -9.90 38.13 2.15
CA GLY A 213 -11.28 38.46 1.85
C GLY A 213 -11.88 37.73 0.65
N HIS A 214 -11.09 36.90 -0.05
CA HIS A 214 -11.57 36.06 -1.14
C HIS A 214 -12.26 34.81 -0.63
N GLN A 215 -12.87 34.05 -1.55
CA GLN A 215 -13.60 32.83 -1.27
C GLN A 215 -12.91 31.64 -1.97
N ASN A 216 -12.96 30.47 -1.36
CA ASN A 216 -12.59 29.24 -2.03
C ASN A 216 -13.84 28.52 -2.54
N HIS A 217 -13.82 28.09 -3.79
CA HIS A 217 -14.95 27.41 -4.42
C HIS A 217 -14.59 26.00 -4.86
N TYR A 218 -15.56 25.12 -4.76
CA TYR A 218 -15.57 23.77 -5.32
C TYR A 218 -16.44 23.78 -6.58
N LEU A 219 -15.87 23.34 -7.70
CA LEU A 219 -16.50 23.27 -9.01
C LEU A 219 -16.86 21.82 -9.33
N ALA A 220 -18.15 21.57 -9.60
CA ALA A 220 -18.66 20.24 -9.93
C ALA A 220 -18.89 20.03 -11.44
N GLU A 221 -18.86 21.10 -12.24
CA GLU A 221 -19.17 21.06 -13.68
C GLU A 221 -18.14 20.26 -14.50
N SER A 222 -16.92 20.15 -14.01
CA SER A 222 -15.91 19.26 -14.56
C SER A 222 -15.28 18.42 -13.46
N GLN A 223 -14.47 17.42 -13.83
CA GLN A 223 -13.88 16.49 -12.85
C GLN A 223 -12.52 16.00 -13.28
N ILE A 224 -11.78 15.47 -12.29
CA ILE A 224 -10.49 14.81 -12.49
C ILE A 224 -10.49 13.43 -11.87
N ILE A 225 -9.70 12.51 -12.43
CA ILE A 225 -9.29 11.29 -11.71
C ILE A 225 -8.08 11.65 -10.86
N HIS A 226 -8.04 11.20 -9.61
CA HIS A 226 -6.86 11.29 -8.75
C HIS A 226 -6.56 9.90 -8.17
N TYR A 227 -5.55 9.23 -8.69
CA TYR A 227 -5.19 7.85 -8.30
C TYR A 227 -4.68 7.74 -6.85
N LYS A 228 -4.32 8.85 -6.25
CA LYS A 228 -4.13 9.06 -4.81
C LYS A 228 -3.11 8.16 -4.11
N GLY A 229 -1.98 8.74 -3.76
CA GLY A 229 -1.02 8.13 -2.84
C GLY A 229 0.06 7.28 -3.50
N GLU A 230 0.23 7.42 -4.80
CA GLU A 230 1.28 6.71 -5.54
C GLU A 230 2.67 7.24 -5.19
N SER A 231 2.82 8.54 -4.97
CA SER A 231 4.07 9.15 -4.49
C SER A 231 4.38 8.86 -3.02
N THR A 232 3.39 8.38 -2.24
CA THR A 232 3.54 8.17 -0.79
C THR A 232 2.89 6.87 -0.35
N LYS A 233 3.69 5.93 0.18
CA LYS A 233 3.14 4.69 0.76
C LYS A 233 2.30 5.01 1.99
N ARG A 234 0.98 5.00 1.85
CA ARG A 234 0.03 5.21 2.95
C ARG A 234 0.18 4.14 4.03
N GLY A 235 0.03 4.57 5.28
CA GLY A 235 0.09 3.67 6.44
C GLY A 235 1.49 3.46 6.99
N SER A 236 2.52 4.11 6.47
CA SER A 236 3.81 4.16 7.14
C SER A 236 3.72 5.02 8.41
N LEU A 237 4.48 4.68 9.45
CA LEU A 237 4.57 5.50 10.67
C LEU A 237 5.01 6.94 10.34
N ASN A 238 5.85 7.12 9.32
CA ASN A 238 6.29 8.43 8.85
C ASN A 238 5.15 9.26 8.26
N TYR A 239 4.24 8.65 7.47
CA TYR A 239 3.04 9.32 6.96
C TYR A 239 2.20 9.90 8.11
N VAL A 240 1.89 9.05 9.09
CA VAL A 240 1.09 9.44 10.26
C VAL A 240 1.76 10.58 11.02
N ARG A 241 3.06 10.47 11.27
CA ARG A 241 3.84 11.50 11.96
C ARG A 241 3.82 12.84 11.22
N MET A 242 4.12 12.84 9.92
CA MET A 242 4.15 14.06 9.09
C MET A 242 2.77 14.74 9.05
N PHE A 243 1.70 13.98 8.85
CA PHE A 243 0.35 14.51 8.83
C PHE A 243 -0.04 15.20 10.14
N TYR A 244 0.27 14.58 11.28
CA TYR A 244 -0.06 15.18 12.57
C TYR A 244 0.85 16.36 12.92
N GLN A 245 2.13 16.32 12.55
CA GLN A 245 3.02 17.49 12.70
C GLN A 245 2.50 18.68 11.90
N ALA A 246 2.03 18.48 10.68
CA ALA A 246 1.41 19.52 9.87
C ALA A 246 0.15 20.09 10.52
N MET A 247 -0.70 19.25 11.10
CA MET A 247 -1.90 19.71 11.82
C MET A 247 -1.58 20.56 13.06
N VAL A 248 -0.55 20.16 13.81
CA VAL A 248 -0.08 20.94 14.97
C VAL A 248 0.53 22.28 14.53
N LEU A 249 1.30 22.27 13.43
CA LEU A 249 1.87 23.50 12.86
C LEU A 249 0.77 24.46 12.44
N PHE A 250 -0.24 23.98 11.70
CA PHE A 250 -1.41 24.75 11.32
C PHE A 250 -2.12 25.36 12.54
N ALA A 251 -2.35 24.53 13.57
CA ALA A 251 -3.01 24.97 14.78
C ALA A 251 -2.25 26.11 15.48
N ARG A 252 -0.92 26.00 15.59
CA ARG A 252 -0.06 27.00 16.22
C ARG A 252 0.02 28.30 15.42
N LYS A 253 -0.03 28.20 14.10
CA LYS A 253 0.03 29.35 13.19
C LYS A 253 -1.29 30.11 13.16
N GLN A 254 -2.41 29.40 13.10
CA GLN A 254 -3.71 29.99 12.79
C GLN A 254 -4.61 30.25 14.00
N PHE A 255 -4.35 29.58 15.13
CA PHE A 255 -5.11 29.80 16.36
C PHE A 255 -4.23 30.42 17.45
N SER A 256 -4.76 31.41 18.19
CA SER A 256 -4.03 32.06 19.27
C SER A 256 -4.41 31.53 20.65
N GLY A 257 -3.47 31.61 21.62
CA GLY A 257 -3.71 31.39 23.05
C GLY A 257 -4.19 29.96 23.38
N GLY A 258 -5.17 29.86 24.28
CA GLY A 258 -5.68 28.60 24.82
C GLY A 258 -6.29 27.65 23.78
N SER A 259 -6.81 28.19 22.66
CA SER A 259 -7.38 27.37 21.58
C SER A 259 -6.33 26.54 20.84
N ALA A 260 -5.13 27.08 20.62
CA ALA A 260 -4.03 26.34 20.00
C ALA A 260 -3.54 25.21 20.91
N LEU A 261 -3.46 25.45 22.23
CA LEU A 261 -3.09 24.44 23.21
C LEU A 261 -4.15 23.33 23.29
N ALA A 262 -5.43 23.70 23.37
CA ALA A 262 -6.54 22.74 23.41
C ALA A 262 -6.57 21.87 22.14
N TYR A 263 -6.37 22.47 20.95
CA TYR A 263 -6.28 21.75 19.68
C TYR A 263 -5.11 20.76 19.67
N THR A 264 -3.94 21.23 20.09
CA THR A 264 -2.72 20.40 20.16
C THR A 264 -2.91 19.21 21.10
N LEU A 265 -3.45 19.46 22.30
CA LEU A 265 -3.74 18.41 23.29
C LEU A 265 -4.76 17.40 22.75
N LEU A 266 -5.81 17.87 22.10
CA LEU A 266 -6.85 17.01 21.51
C LEU A 266 -6.30 16.14 20.38
N ILE A 267 -5.43 16.69 19.53
CA ILE A 267 -4.75 15.94 18.46
C ILE A 267 -3.88 14.83 19.09
N TYR A 268 -3.00 15.17 20.04
CA TYR A 268 -2.12 14.16 20.67
C TYR A 268 -2.92 13.08 21.40
N THR A 269 -3.95 13.47 22.16
CA THR A 269 -4.84 12.49 22.83
C THR A 269 -5.50 11.58 21.82
N GLY A 270 -6.05 12.12 20.72
CA GLY A 270 -6.64 11.33 19.65
C GLY A 270 -5.65 10.38 18.96
N ILE A 271 -4.40 10.83 18.74
CA ILE A 271 -3.33 10.01 18.18
C ILE A 271 -3.03 8.81 19.07
N TYR A 272 -2.75 9.06 20.35
CA TYR A 272 -2.37 8.01 21.28
C TYR A 272 -3.52 7.04 21.55
N LEU A 273 -4.75 7.55 21.70
CA LEU A 273 -5.94 6.71 21.84
C LEU A 273 -6.14 5.82 20.61
N ARG A 274 -6.11 6.41 19.41
CA ARG A 274 -6.24 5.66 18.16
C ARG A 274 -5.10 4.67 17.95
N ALA A 275 -3.87 5.05 18.25
CA ALA A 275 -2.70 4.17 18.18
C ALA A 275 -2.86 3.00 19.16
N GLY A 276 -3.24 3.28 20.41
CA GLY A 276 -3.51 2.26 21.43
C GLY A 276 -4.61 1.29 21.00
N LEU A 277 -5.76 1.82 20.55
CA LEU A 277 -6.86 0.99 20.05
C LEU A 277 -6.45 0.17 18.81
N ALA A 278 -5.68 0.76 17.90
CA ALA A 278 -5.19 0.05 16.72
C ALA A 278 -4.20 -1.07 17.09
N ILE A 279 -3.32 -0.83 18.07
CA ILE A 279 -2.41 -1.84 18.61
C ILE A 279 -3.20 -2.96 19.28
N LEU A 280 -4.13 -2.63 20.17
CA LEU A 280 -4.99 -3.61 20.84
C LEU A 280 -5.80 -4.44 19.83
N ALA A 281 -6.42 -3.79 18.85
CA ALA A 281 -7.16 -4.46 17.79
C ALA A 281 -6.25 -5.32 16.89
N ARG A 282 -5.00 -4.92 16.68
CA ARG A 282 -4.01 -5.71 15.93
C ARG A 282 -3.55 -6.91 16.74
N LEU A 283 -3.22 -6.71 18.01
CA LEU A 283 -2.84 -7.79 18.93
C LEU A 283 -3.99 -8.79 19.07
N GLY A 284 -5.22 -8.34 19.32
CA GLY A 284 -6.39 -9.20 19.40
C GLY A 284 -6.61 -10.00 18.12
N ARG A 285 -6.55 -9.35 16.95
CA ARG A 285 -6.69 -10.05 15.66
C ARG A 285 -5.56 -11.02 15.37
N SER A 286 -4.33 -10.68 15.75
CA SER A 286 -3.17 -11.57 15.54
C SER A 286 -3.12 -12.72 16.53
N ALA A 287 -3.63 -12.54 17.76
CA ALA A 287 -3.67 -13.57 18.79
C ALA A 287 -4.90 -14.48 18.68
N ALA A 288 -6.00 -14.01 18.08
CA ALA A 288 -7.26 -14.77 18.04
C ALA A 288 -7.11 -16.16 17.40
N ALA A 289 -6.52 -16.25 16.23
CA ALA A 289 -6.37 -17.54 15.54
C ALA A 289 -5.42 -18.50 16.29
N PRO A 290 -4.21 -18.09 16.77
CA PRO A 290 -3.39 -18.93 17.64
C PRO A 290 -4.08 -19.40 18.92
N LEU A 291 -4.85 -18.52 19.56
CA LEU A 291 -5.58 -18.89 20.80
C LEU A 291 -6.72 -19.89 20.54
N ILE A 292 -7.45 -19.71 19.43
CA ILE A 292 -8.49 -20.67 19.03
C ILE A 292 -7.84 -22.02 18.68
N ASP A 293 -6.75 -22.03 17.91
CA ASP A 293 -6.01 -23.26 17.61
C ASP A 293 -5.53 -23.95 18.90
N ALA A 294 -4.98 -23.20 19.85
CA ALA A 294 -4.54 -23.74 21.13
C ALA A 294 -5.70 -24.37 21.92
N ALA A 295 -6.85 -23.70 21.96
CA ALA A 295 -8.05 -24.25 22.60
C ALA A 295 -8.55 -25.51 21.89
N VAL A 296 -8.62 -25.52 20.56
CA VAL A 296 -9.03 -26.68 19.76
C VAL A 296 -8.08 -27.85 19.99
N LEU A 297 -6.77 -27.63 19.95
CA LEU A 297 -5.76 -28.65 20.21
C LEU A 297 -5.86 -29.20 21.65
N ALA A 298 -6.04 -28.34 22.63
CA ALA A 298 -6.24 -28.76 24.02
C ALA A 298 -7.49 -29.61 24.22
N ILE A 299 -8.62 -29.20 23.60
CA ILE A 299 -9.88 -29.98 23.65
C ILE A 299 -9.70 -31.34 22.99
N VAL A 300 -9.08 -31.40 21.82
CA VAL A 300 -8.82 -32.67 21.10
C VAL A 300 -7.95 -33.60 21.96
N LEU A 301 -6.87 -33.07 22.55
CA LEU A 301 -6.00 -33.85 23.42
C LEU A 301 -6.73 -34.37 24.67
N GLU A 302 -7.57 -33.55 25.30
CA GLU A 302 -8.31 -33.96 26.49
C GLU A 302 -9.35 -35.04 26.17
N GLN A 303 -10.07 -34.92 25.04
CA GLN A 303 -11.00 -35.96 24.57
C GLN A 303 -10.27 -37.26 24.23
N LEU A 304 -9.13 -37.19 23.55
CA LEU A 304 -8.30 -38.35 23.24
C LEU A 304 -7.72 -39.00 24.51
N LYS A 305 -7.30 -38.18 25.48
CA LYS A 305 -6.81 -38.67 26.78
C LYS A 305 -7.92 -39.44 27.50
N SER A 306 -9.10 -38.87 27.68
CA SER A 306 -10.23 -39.51 28.33
C SER A 306 -10.62 -40.84 27.64
N TYR A 307 -10.68 -40.83 26.32
CA TYR A 307 -10.93 -42.04 25.53
C TYR A 307 -9.84 -43.09 25.73
N TRP A 308 -8.56 -42.68 25.73
CA TRP A 308 -7.41 -43.59 25.88
C TRP A 308 -7.33 -44.16 27.30
N GLU A 309 -7.63 -43.38 28.32
CA GLU A 309 -7.73 -43.82 29.71
C GLU A 309 -8.74 -44.94 29.88
N SER A 310 -9.96 -44.70 29.41
CA SER A 310 -11.08 -45.65 29.64
C SER A 310 -11.01 -46.91 28.78
N ASN A 311 -10.46 -46.83 27.57
CA ASN A 311 -10.51 -47.95 26.62
C ASN A 311 -9.19 -48.72 26.44
N HIS A 312 -8.05 -48.12 26.84
CA HIS A 312 -6.75 -48.75 26.54
C HIS A 312 -5.77 -48.81 27.72
N ARG A 313 -5.66 -47.75 28.55
CA ARG A 313 -4.60 -47.70 29.57
C ARG A 313 -5.07 -48.09 30.96
N PHE A 314 -6.24 -47.59 31.38
CA PHE A 314 -6.80 -47.74 32.74
C PHE A 314 -8.19 -48.39 32.68
N ILE A 315 -8.33 -49.49 31.95
CA ILE A 315 -9.61 -50.18 31.75
C ILE A 315 -10.27 -50.61 33.10
N ASN A 316 -9.44 -50.90 34.11
CA ASN A 316 -9.88 -51.27 35.45
C ASN A 316 -9.95 -50.13 36.46
N GLY A 317 -9.94 -48.88 35.95
CA GLY A 317 -9.94 -47.66 36.76
C GLY A 317 -8.55 -47.03 36.92
N GLY A 318 -8.52 -45.69 37.04
CA GLY A 318 -7.35 -44.87 37.11
C GLY A 318 -7.33 -43.76 36.07
N SER A 319 -6.37 -42.84 36.16
CA SER A 319 -6.20 -41.72 35.24
C SER A 319 -4.74 -41.34 35.14
N TYR A 320 -4.37 -40.60 34.09
CA TYR A 320 -3.08 -39.93 34.05
C TYR A 320 -2.98 -38.89 35.14
N PRO A 321 -1.79 -38.68 35.74
CA PRO A 321 -1.62 -37.64 36.77
C PRO A 321 -1.81 -36.24 36.16
N ASP A 322 -2.17 -35.26 37.00
CA ASP A 322 -2.37 -33.87 36.61
C ASP A 322 -1.14 -33.26 35.91
N THR A 323 0.05 -33.73 36.29
CA THR A 323 1.33 -33.36 35.63
C THR A 323 1.31 -33.64 34.13
N TYR A 324 0.64 -34.69 33.65
CA TYR A 324 0.47 -34.96 32.23
C TYR A 324 -0.33 -33.84 31.55
N THR A 325 -1.46 -33.46 32.11
CA THR A 325 -2.35 -32.47 31.49
C THR A 325 -1.69 -31.09 31.46
N TYR A 326 -1.12 -30.63 32.57
CA TYR A 326 -0.58 -29.27 32.64
C TYR A 326 0.78 -29.13 31.95
N TYR A 327 1.71 -30.07 32.14
CA TYR A 327 3.07 -29.92 31.61
C TYR A 327 3.26 -30.60 30.26
N VAL A 328 2.85 -31.83 30.10
CA VAL A 328 3.14 -32.58 28.85
C VAL A 328 2.17 -32.16 27.73
N GLN A 329 0.87 -32.19 28.01
CA GLN A 329 -0.14 -31.77 27.04
C GLN A 329 -0.03 -30.29 26.72
N GLY A 330 0.25 -29.45 27.72
CA GLY A 330 0.49 -28.01 27.53
C GLY A 330 1.72 -27.75 26.66
N SER A 331 2.80 -28.51 26.84
CA SER A 331 4.00 -28.39 25.99
C SER A 331 3.75 -28.82 24.54
N TYR A 332 2.92 -29.87 24.29
CA TYR A 332 2.53 -30.29 22.95
C TYR A 332 1.78 -29.17 22.23
N VAL A 333 0.76 -28.61 22.87
CA VAL A 333 0.00 -27.46 22.32
C VAL A 333 0.92 -26.30 22.00
N LEU A 334 1.80 -25.93 22.93
CA LEU A 334 2.73 -24.81 22.76
C LEU A 334 3.64 -25.03 21.54
N ILE A 335 4.26 -26.20 21.41
CA ILE A 335 5.20 -26.50 20.33
C ILE A 335 4.47 -26.57 18.99
N TRP A 336 3.25 -27.12 18.93
CA TRP A 336 2.44 -27.08 17.70
C TRP A 336 2.05 -25.66 17.31
N ILE A 337 1.63 -24.81 18.24
CA ILE A 337 1.33 -23.39 17.98
C ILE A 337 2.56 -22.62 17.50
N LEU A 338 3.72 -22.87 18.12
CA LEU A 338 4.99 -22.27 17.67
C LEU A 338 5.36 -22.75 16.26
N GLY A 339 5.18 -24.02 15.95
CA GLY A 339 5.39 -24.56 14.60
C GLY A 339 4.47 -23.92 13.57
N LEU A 340 3.18 -23.81 13.87
CA LEU A 340 2.19 -23.12 13.04
C LEU A 340 2.56 -21.64 12.82
N TRP A 341 2.97 -20.95 13.88
CA TRP A 341 3.38 -19.55 13.81
C TRP A 341 4.65 -19.36 12.97
N PHE A 342 5.65 -20.20 13.18
CA PHE A 342 6.93 -20.16 12.46
C PHE A 342 6.74 -20.43 10.95
N SER A 343 5.89 -21.36 10.59
CA SER A 343 5.58 -21.71 9.19
C SER A 343 4.70 -20.66 8.50
N GLY A 344 4.24 -19.62 9.21
CA GLY A 344 3.45 -18.54 8.64
C GLY A 344 1.99 -18.91 8.37
N THR A 345 1.44 -19.92 9.03
CA THR A 345 0.03 -20.34 8.86
C THR A 345 -0.98 -19.33 9.42
N TYR A 346 -0.51 -18.28 10.10
CA TYR A 346 -1.30 -17.12 10.54
C TYR A 346 -1.11 -15.89 9.63
N SER A 347 -0.46 -16.03 8.48
CA SER A 347 -0.27 -14.97 7.50
C SER A 347 -1.37 -14.99 6.43
N LYS A 348 -1.50 -13.89 5.68
CA LYS A 348 -2.43 -13.79 4.53
C LYS A 348 -2.12 -14.80 3.40
N HIS A 349 -0.97 -15.44 3.43
CA HIS A 349 -0.51 -16.43 2.44
C HIS A 349 -0.57 -17.87 2.97
N ALA A 350 -1.29 -18.08 4.09
CA ALA A 350 -1.46 -19.41 4.67
C ALA A 350 -2.10 -20.39 3.67
N ARG A 351 -1.61 -21.62 3.65
CA ARG A 351 -2.18 -22.73 2.84
C ARG A 351 -2.52 -23.89 3.75
N PRO A 352 -3.56 -24.70 3.44
CA PRO A 352 -3.86 -25.91 4.20
C PRO A 352 -2.68 -26.86 4.33
N THR A 353 -1.91 -27.04 3.23
CA THR A 353 -0.69 -27.83 3.20
C THR A 353 0.39 -27.31 4.17
N GLY A 354 0.42 -26.01 4.43
CA GLY A 354 1.30 -25.40 5.43
C GLY A 354 0.96 -25.83 6.85
N VAL A 355 -0.33 -25.96 7.18
CA VAL A 355 -0.78 -26.47 8.48
C VAL A 355 -0.32 -27.91 8.68
N VAL A 356 -0.60 -28.78 7.70
CA VAL A 356 -0.18 -30.20 7.76
C VAL A 356 1.33 -30.31 7.94
N ARG A 357 2.10 -29.63 7.09
CA ARG A 357 3.57 -29.66 7.16
C ARG A 357 4.10 -29.18 8.52
N SER A 358 3.51 -28.12 9.06
CA SER A 358 3.91 -27.58 10.36
C SER A 358 3.66 -28.56 11.50
N MET A 359 2.46 -29.16 11.51
CA MET A 359 2.09 -30.15 12.52
C MET A 359 2.98 -31.37 12.47
N VAL A 360 3.30 -31.88 11.26
CA VAL A 360 4.22 -33.00 11.09
C VAL A 360 5.61 -32.66 11.63
N VAL A 361 6.20 -31.53 11.23
CA VAL A 361 7.55 -31.13 11.66
C VAL A 361 7.59 -30.91 13.18
N ALA A 362 6.60 -30.20 13.74
CA ALA A 362 6.53 -29.97 15.18
C ALA A 362 6.36 -31.29 15.97
N THR A 363 5.58 -32.24 15.43
CA THR A 363 5.40 -33.55 16.06
C THR A 363 6.67 -34.40 16.00
N LEU A 364 7.44 -34.32 14.91
CA LEU A 364 8.75 -34.99 14.82
C LEU A 364 9.74 -34.43 15.85
N LEU A 365 9.75 -33.09 16.03
CA LEU A 365 10.57 -32.46 17.07
C LEU A 365 10.13 -32.88 18.48
N LEU A 366 8.80 -32.95 18.72
CA LEU A 366 8.25 -33.46 19.97
C LEU A 366 8.63 -34.93 20.18
N GLY A 367 8.55 -35.76 19.15
CA GLY A 367 8.93 -37.19 19.19
C GLY A 367 10.42 -37.40 19.51
N PHE A 368 11.28 -36.54 18.93
CA PHE A 368 12.71 -36.53 19.27
C PHE A 368 12.93 -36.13 20.73
N GLY A 369 12.33 -35.00 21.17
CA GLY A 369 12.40 -34.58 22.56
C GLY A 369 11.85 -35.61 23.54
N TYR A 370 10.71 -36.24 23.19
CA TYR A 370 10.11 -37.31 23.98
C TYR A 370 11.09 -38.51 24.19
N GLY A 371 11.91 -38.81 23.18
CA GLY A 371 12.94 -39.86 23.29
C GLY A 371 14.04 -39.56 24.31
N LEU A 372 14.31 -38.26 24.58
CA LEU A 372 15.33 -37.80 25.51
C LEU A 372 14.79 -37.61 26.94
N LEU A 373 13.47 -37.64 27.16
CA LEU A 373 12.88 -37.48 28.49
C LEU A 373 13.16 -38.72 29.38
N PRO A 374 13.22 -38.54 30.73
CA PRO A 374 13.20 -39.60 31.68
C PRO A 374 11.91 -40.44 31.59
N GLU A 375 11.94 -41.71 32.02
CA GLU A 375 10.79 -42.63 31.92
C GLU A 375 9.52 -42.07 32.57
N ASP A 376 9.66 -41.38 33.70
CA ASP A 376 8.56 -40.79 34.47
C ASP A 376 7.76 -39.75 33.68
N LEU A 377 8.33 -39.13 32.64
CA LEU A 377 7.71 -38.15 31.80
C LEU A 377 7.26 -38.70 30.42
N ARG A 378 7.50 -40.00 30.16
CA ARG A 378 7.11 -40.66 28.91
C ARG A 378 5.73 -41.34 29.04
N PHE A 379 4.66 -40.59 29.08
CA PHE A 379 3.33 -41.11 29.36
C PHE A 379 2.71 -41.93 28.23
N SER A 380 2.62 -41.40 26.99
CA SER A 380 2.00 -42.13 25.87
C SER A 380 2.43 -41.62 24.52
N ARG A 381 3.06 -42.46 23.71
CA ARG A 381 3.40 -42.17 22.29
C ARG A 381 2.14 -42.10 21.43
N ALA A 382 1.13 -42.92 21.75
CA ALA A 382 -0.12 -42.95 21.01
C ALA A 382 -0.84 -41.61 21.12
N LEU A 383 -0.93 -41.00 22.30
CA LEU A 383 -1.56 -39.67 22.51
C LEU A 383 -0.82 -38.56 21.76
N LEU A 384 0.49 -38.63 21.61
CA LEU A 384 1.24 -37.68 20.80
C LEU A 384 0.85 -37.77 19.31
N VAL A 385 0.84 -39.01 18.74
CA VAL A 385 0.54 -39.20 17.31
C VAL A 385 -0.95 -38.97 17.00
N LEU A 386 -1.85 -39.51 17.82
CA LEU A 386 -3.28 -39.31 17.65
C LEU A 386 -3.67 -37.82 17.89
N GLY A 387 -3.05 -37.17 18.88
CA GLY A 387 -3.23 -35.75 19.13
C GLY A 387 -2.76 -34.87 17.98
N ALA A 388 -1.62 -35.18 17.37
CA ALA A 388 -1.14 -34.51 16.19
C ALA A 388 -2.08 -34.66 14.99
N THR A 389 -2.53 -35.90 14.74
CA THR A 389 -3.42 -36.22 13.61
C THR A 389 -4.80 -35.60 13.81
N GLY A 390 -5.45 -35.88 14.96
CA GLY A 390 -6.75 -35.32 15.31
C GLY A 390 -6.73 -33.80 15.42
N GLY A 391 -5.66 -33.24 16.02
CA GLY A 391 -5.46 -31.81 16.11
C GLY A 391 -5.31 -31.13 14.75
N THR A 392 -4.56 -31.75 13.82
CA THR A 392 -4.45 -31.23 12.45
C THR A 392 -5.80 -31.19 11.75
N VAL A 393 -6.57 -32.26 11.83
CA VAL A 393 -7.92 -32.33 11.24
C VAL A 393 -8.83 -31.27 11.87
N ALA A 394 -8.82 -31.15 13.19
CA ALA A 394 -9.66 -30.18 13.89
C ALA A 394 -9.30 -28.73 13.56
N VAL A 395 -7.99 -28.38 13.49
CA VAL A 395 -7.53 -27.05 13.08
C VAL A 395 -7.95 -26.72 11.66
N LEU A 396 -7.81 -27.63 10.72
CA LEU A 396 -8.27 -27.45 9.35
C LEU A 396 -9.80 -27.32 9.27
N ALA A 397 -10.53 -28.15 10.00
CA ALA A 397 -11.99 -28.17 9.99
C ALA A 397 -12.58 -26.84 10.51
N TRP A 398 -12.15 -26.37 11.68
CA TRP A 398 -12.71 -25.14 12.23
C TRP A 398 -12.36 -23.90 11.38
N ARG A 399 -11.14 -23.84 10.83
CA ARG A 399 -10.73 -22.74 9.96
C ARG A 399 -11.53 -22.71 8.66
N THR A 400 -11.75 -23.87 8.04
CA THR A 400 -12.57 -23.98 6.81
C THR A 400 -14.05 -23.68 7.09
N LEU A 401 -14.57 -24.17 8.21
CA LEU A 401 -15.95 -23.90 8.63
C LEU A 401 -16.18 -22.42 8.88
N LEU A 402 -15.25 -21.77 9.59
CA LEU A 402 -15.39 -20.34 9.89
C LEU A 402 -15.19 -19.49 8.62
N GLU A 403 -14.33 -19.89 7.69
CA GLU A 403 -14.19 -19.26 6.37
C GLU A 403 -15.52 -19.34 5.60
N TRP A 404 -16.16 -20.50 5.61
CA TRP A 404 -17.46 -20.69 4.97
C TRP A 404 -18.57 -19.85 5.60
N LEU A 405 -18.64 -19.78 6.94
CA LEU A 405 -19.66 -19.03 7.67
C LEU A 405 -19.47 -17.51 7.58
N THR A 406 -18.24 -17.03 7.67
CA THR A 406 -17.96 -15.59 7.82
C THR A 406 -17.48 -14.92 6.55
N LYS A 407 -17.22 -15.69 5.49
CA LYS A 407 -16.52 -15.26 4.25
C LYS A 407 -15.15 -14.62 4.52
N ARG A 408 -14.59 -14.80 5.72
CA ARG A 408 -13.21 -14.37 6.04
C ARG A 408 -12.23 -15.41 5.56
N GLU A 409 -11.26 -14.96 4.77
CA GLU A 409 -10.23 -15.84 4.20
C GLU A 409 -9.18 -16.18 5.27
N PHE A 410 -9.11 -17.45 5.69
CA PHE A 410 -8.04 -18.00 6.53
C PHE A 410 -6.91 -18.59 5.67
N PHE A 411 -7.26 -19.06 4.49
CA PHE A 411 -6.30 -19.62 3.55
C PHE A 411 -6.20 -18.74 2.32
N ALA A 412 -4.96 -18.61 1.81
CA ALA A 412 -4.73 -17.91 0.57
C ALA A 412 -5.44 -18.65 -0.56
N LYS A 413 -6.36 -17.96 -1.22
CA LYS A 413 -6.91 -18.46 -2.47
C LYS A 413 -5.79 -18.56 -3.51
N PRO A 414 -5.78 -19.59 -4.33
CA PRO A 414 -4.89 -19.61 -5.48
C PRO A 414 -5.09 -18.31 -6.25
N LEU A 415 -3.99 -17.66 -6.63
CA LEU A 415 -4.03 -16.47 -7.49
C LEU A 415 -4.90 -16.83 -8.70
N ARG A 416 -6.11 -16.31 -8.73
CA ARG A 416 -6.97 -16.45 -9.91
C ARG A 416 -6.26 -15.71 -11.03
N ARG A 417 -6.02 -16.39 -12.15
CA ARG A 417 -5.53 -15.72 -13.35
C ARG A 417 -6.50 -14.60 -13.70
N PRO A 418 -6.03 -13.43 -14.09
CA PRO A 418 -6.92 -12.32 -14.43
C PRO A 418 -7.83 -12.70 -15.58
N ARG A 419 -9.04 -12.21 -15.52
CA ARG A 419 -9.98 -12.21 -16.63
C ARG A 419 -9.97 -10.80 -17.18
N LEU A 420 -9.29 -10.62 -18.30
CA LEU A 420 -8.92 -9.32 -18.84
C LEU A 420 -9.78 -8.97 -20.04
N LEU A 421 -10.35 -7.77 -20.02
CA LEU A 421 -10.95 -7.12 -21.18
C LEU A 421 -9.99 -6.04 -21.68
N PHE A 422 -9.62 -6.07 -22.94
CA PHE A 422 -8.87 -5.01 -23.59
C PHE A 422 -9.76 -4.24 -24.55
N VAL A 423 -9.81 -2.93 -24.38
CA VAL A 423 -10.53 -2.00 -25.26
C VAL A 423 -9.51 -1.15 -26.01
N GLY A 424 -9.35 -1.40 -27.31
CA GLY A 424 -8.32 -0.72 -28.10
C GLY A 424 -8.08 -1.36 -29.46
N GLY A 425 -7.24 -0.74 -30.28
CA GLY A 425 -6.94 -1.21 -31.62
C GLY A 425 -6.13 -2.52 -31.65
N ALA A 426 -6.21 -3.25 -32.77
CA ALA A 426 -5.57 -4.56 -32.96
C ALA A 426 -4.04 -4.52 -32.75
N GLN A 427 -3.36 -3.47 -33.21
CA GLN A 427 -1.91 -3.33 -33.02
C GLN A 427 -1.56 -3.17 -31.53
N ARG A 428 -2.32 -2.34 -30.83
CA ARG A 428 -2.11 -2.10 -29.39
C ARG A 428 -2.40 -3.32 -28.53
N LYS A 429 -3.29 -4.21 -29.01
CA LYS A 429 -3.50 -5.52 -28.39
C LYS A 429 -2.20 -6.33 -28.38
N LEU A 430 -1.48 -6.37 -29.50
CA LEU A 430 -0.20 -7.09 -29.60
C LEU A 430 0.85 -6.52 -28.64
N ASP A 431 0.94 -5.18 -28.56
CA ASP A 431 1.84 -4.50 -27.62
C ASP A 431 1.51 -4.87 -26.15
N LEU A 432 0.22 -4.92 -25.81
CA LEU A 432 -0.24 -5.33 -24.47
C LEU A 432 0.05 -6.81 -24.20
N GLU A 433 -0.19 -7.69 -25.17
CA GLU A 433 0.12 -9.13 -25.05
C GLU A 433 1.62 -9.34 -24.82
N GLN A 434 2.49 -8.62 -25.53
CA GLN A 434 3.93 -8.65 -25.32
C GLN A 434 4.29 -8.18 -23.90
N LEU A 435 3.74 -7.04 -23.44
CA LEU A 435 3.96 -6.51 -22.10
C LEU A 435 3.53 -7.49 -21.01
N LEU A 436 2.40 -8.18 -21.19
CA LEU A 436 1.92 -9.20 -20.26
C LEU A 436 2.84 -10.43 -20.25
N ALA A 437 3.32 -10.87 -21.42
CA ALA A 437 4.23 -12.00 -21.55
C ALA A 437 5.59 -11.71 -20.87
N GLU A 438 6.17 -10.53 -21.07
CA GLU A 438 7.40 -10.09 -20.41
C GLU A 438 7.30 -10.13 -18.88
N ARG A 439 6.08 -10.00 -18.34
CA ARG A 439 5.78 -10.04 -16.91
C ARG A 439 5.33 -11.41 -16.40
N ASN A 440 5.32 -12.43 -17.25
CA ASN A 440 4.78 -13.75 -16.94
C ASN A 440 3.30 -13.71 -16.47
N ILE A 441 2.52 -12.78 -16.99
CA ILE A 441 1.08 -12.66 -16.71
C ILE A 441 0.34 -13.39 -17.84
N SER A 442 -0.35 -14.50 -17.49
CA SER A 442 -1.19 -15.23 -18.42
C SER A 442 -2.64 -15.09 -17.98
N PRO A 443 -3.48 -14.28 -18.67
CA PRO A 443 -4.89 -14.17 -18.36
C PRO A 443 -5.61 -15.52 -18.50
N ALA A 444 -6.62 -15.78 -17.66
CA ALA A 444 -7.49 -16.92 -17.81
C ALA A 444 -8.47 -16.72 -18.97
N ILE A 445 -8.88 -15.48 -19.20
CA ILE A 445 -9.71 -15.02 -20.31
C ILE A 445 -9.10 -13.71 -20.79
N PHE A 446 -8.97 -13.56 -22.10
CA PHE A 446 -8.56 -12.32 -22.75
C PHE A 446 -9.59 -12.00 -23.82
N ILE A 447 -10.36 -10.92 -23.63
CA ILE A 447 -11.36 -10.43 -24.57
C ILE A 447 -10.83 -9.14 -25.17
N HIS A 448 -10.96 -8.99 -26.48
CA HIS A 448 -10.60 -7.80 -27.22
C HIS A 448 -11.83 -7.14 -27.80
N HIS A 449 -11.97 -5.85 -27.60
CA HIS A 449 -13.04 -5.03 -28.15
C HIS A 449 -12.43 -3.84 -28.91
N GLU A 450 -12.68 -3.77 -30.22
CA GLU A 450 -12.04 -2.79 -31.11
C GLU A 450 -12.72 -1.42 -31.11
N ASN A 451 -14.03 -1.37 -30.87
CA ASN A 451 -14.80 -0.14 -31.07
C ASN A 451 -15.27 0.50 -29.77
N PRO A 452 -14.64 1.62 -29.34
CA PRO A 452 -15.05 2.31 -28.11
C PRO A 452 -16.36 3.09 -28.21
N SER A 453 -16.81 3.49 -29.39
CA SER A 453 -17.95 4.40 -29.58
C SER A 453 -19.34 3.81 -29.29
N THR A 454 -19.45 2.49 -29.06
CA THR A 454 -20.68 1.83 -28.58
C THR A 454 -20.55 1.41 -27.10
N ALA A 455 -19.74 2.09 -26.34
CA ALA A 455 -18.83 1.46 -25.42
C ALA A 455 -19.38 1.20 -24.02
N SER A 456 -20.05 2.14 -23.33
CA SER A 456 -20.23 1.95 -21.89
C SER A 456 -21.19 0.81 -21.55
N GLU A 457 -22.33 0.70 -22.22
CA GLU A 457 -23.29 -0.41 -22.00
C GLU A 457 -22.71 -1.76 -22.44
N HIS A 458 -22.04 -1.79 -23.60
CA HIS A 458 -21.47 -3.03 -24.12
C HIS A 458 -20.26 -3.51 -23.28
N ILE A 459 -19.42 -2.61 -22.80
CA ILE A 459 -18.32 -2.94 -21.86
C ILE A 459 -18.88 -3.52 -20.57
N LYS A 460 -19.95 -2.93 -20.04
CA LYS A 460 -20.62 -3.41 -18.84
C LYS A 460 -21.16 -4.83 -19.02
N ASP A 461 -21.82 -5.09 -20.14
CA ASP A 461 -22.34 -6.42 -20.48
C ASP A 461 -21.21 -7.46 -20.60
N LEU A 462 -20.10 -7.11 -21.25
CA LEU A 462 -18.93 -7.99 -21.35
C LEU A 462 -18.31 -8.26 -19.98
N VAL A 463 -18.22 -7.25 -19.12
CA VAL A 463 -17.72 -7.40 -17.75
C VAL A 463 -18.59 -8.34 -16.93
N ASP A 464 -19.90 -8.19 -16.99
CA ASP A 464 -20.84 -9.02 -16.24
C ASP A 464 -20.93 -10.45 -16.83
N LEU A 465 -21.03 -10.61 -18.15
CA LEU A 465 -21.13 -11.90 -18.84
C LEU A 465 -19.88 -12.78 -18.61
N HIS A 466 -18.71 -12.18 -18.77
CA HIS A 466 -17.44 -12.90 -18.65
C HIS A 466 -16.81 -12.78 -17.28
N GLN A 467 -17.47 -12.10 -16.31
CA GLN A 467 -16.96 -11.84 -14.96
C GLN A 467 -15.52 -11.27 -15.00
N ILE A 468 -15.31 -10.28 -15.84
CA ILE A 468 -14.02 -9.60 -15.99
C ILE A 468 -13.65 -8.94 -14.67
N ASN A 469 -12.39 -9.06 -14.26
CA ASN A 469 -11.89 -8.41 -13.06
C ASN A 469 -10.84 -7.31 -13.34
N GLU A 470 -10.33 -7.27 -14.58
CA GLU A 470 -9.44 -6.19 -15.04
C GLU A 470 -9.85 -5.74 -16.44
N CYS A 471 -10.08 -4.44 -16.59
CA CYS A 471 -10.35 -3.79 -17.87
C CYS A 471 -9.17 -2.89 -18.20
N VAL A 472 -8.57 -3.08 -19.36
CA VAL A 472 -7.46 -2.27 -19.87
C VAL A 472 -7.97 -1.47 -21.07
N VAL A 473 -7.88 -0.16 -20.97
CA VAL A 473 -8.34 0.77 -22.00
C VAL A 473 -7.14 1.43 -22.68
N ASP A 474 -7.08 1.39 -23.98
CA ASP A 474 -6.07 2.14 -24.75
C ASP A 474 -6.39 3.63 -24.73
N SER A 475 -5.44 4.44 -24.24
CA SER A 475 -5.62 5.90 -24.17
C SER A 475 -5.74 6.58 -25.55
N SER A 476 -5.38 5.91 -26.64
CA SER A 476 -5.47 6.49 -27.98
C SER A 476 -6.88 6.48 -28.58
N VAL A 477 -7.75 5.58 -28.08
CA VAL A 477 -9.08 5.34 -28.69
C VAL A 477 -10.23 5.84 -27.84
N MET A 478 -9.98 6.30 -26.62
CA MET A 478 -11.00 6.74 -25.67
C MET A 478 -10.65 8.11 -25.10
N SER A 479 -11.63 8.97 -24.97
CA SER A 479 -11.49 10.25 -24.26
C SER A 479 -11.41 10.04 -22.76
N ASN A 480 -10.84 11.01 -22.03
CA ASN A 480 -10.80 10.97 -20.56
C ASN A 480 -12.23 11.07 -19.98
N ALA A 481 -13.13 11.78 -20.62
CA ALA A 481 -14.54 11.86 -20.24
C ALA A 481 -15.21 10.48 -20.28
N GLU A 482 -15.04 9.73 -21.37
CA GLU A 482 -15.58 8.37 -21.51
C GLU A 482 -14.92 7.41 -20.51
N LEU A 483 -13.60 7.52 -20.29
CA LEU A 483 -12.89 6.73 -19.28
C LEU A 483 -13.46 6.97 -17.86
N MET A 484 -13.73 8.22 -17.50
CA MET A 484 -14.31 8.58 -16.20
C MET A 484 -15.73 8.01 -16.06
N GLN A 485 -16.55 8.09 -17.12
CA GLN A 485 -17.87 7.50 -17.13
C GLN A 485 -17.83 5.98 -16.92
N ILE A 486 -16.96 5.27 -17.62
CA ILE A 486 -16.77 3.82 -17.44
C ILE A 486 -16.31 3.51 -16.01
N MET A 487 -15.38 4.31 -15.43
CA MET A 487 -14.95 4.14 -14.05
C MET A 487 -16.10 4.28 -13.05
N GLU A 488 -16.99 5.24 -13.24
CA GLU A 488 -18.16 5.44 -12.39
C GLU A 488 -19.15 4.26 -12.49
N GLU A 489 -19.35 3.70 -13.70
CA GLU A 489 -20.30 2.61 -13.94
C GLU A 489 -19.81 1.24 -13.47
N ILE A 490 -18.57 0.87 -13.78
CA ILE A 490 -18.07 -0.48 -13.54
C ILE A 490 -16.85 -0.58 -12.60
N GLY A 491 -16.26 0.55 -12.20
CA GLY A 491 -15.04 0.53 -11.39
C GLY A 491 -15.19 -0.13 -10.01
N HIS A 492 -16.41 -0.27 -9.51
CA HIS A 492 -16.72 -1.03 -8.30
C HIS A 492 -16.68 -2.56 -8.48
N LYS A 493 -16.76 -3.06 -9.74
CA LYS A 493 -16.75 -4.48 -10.11
C LYS A 493 -15.41 -4.91 -10.69
N CYS A 494 -14.77 -4.03 -11.45
CA CYS A 494 -13.62 -4.30 -12.30
C CYS A 494 -12.52 -3.25 -12.07
N ALA A 495 -11.27 -3.68 -11.92
CA ALA A 495 -10.14 -2.76 -11.88
C ALA A 495 -9.88 -2.20 -13.28
N ILE A 496 -9.92 -0.86 -13.42
CA ILE A 496 -9.73 -0.20 -14.70
C ILE A 496 -8.32 0.36 -14.79
N LYS A 497 -7.67 0.11 -15.92
CA LYS A 497 -6.33 0.59 -16.23
C LYS A 497 -6.28 1.21 -17.60
N THR A 498 -5.45 2.22 -17.74
CA THR A 498 -5.16 2.88 -19.00
C THR A 498 -3.84 2.36 -19.55
N PHE A 499 -3.86 1.86 -20.78
CA PHE A 499 -2.65 1.55 -21.51
C PHE A 499 -2.26 2.77 -22.33
N LEU A 500 -1.20 3.46 -21.89
CA LEU A 500 -0.81 4.73 -22.49
C LEU A 500 -0.27 4.51 -23.90
N ALA A 501 -0.73 5.32 -24.85
CA ALA A 501 -0.26 5.30 -26.24
C ALA A 501 1.25 5.60 -26.31
N GLN A 502 1.74 6.38 -25.35
CA GLN A 502 3.12 6.82 -25.27
C GLN A 502 3.81 6.10 -24.10
N GLY A 503 4.87 5.34 -24.39
CA GLY A 503 5.75 4.75 -23.38
C GLY A 503 5.39 3.36 -22.88
N ASN A 504 4.35 2.70 -23.42
CA ASN A 504 3.90 1.33 -23.05
C ASN A 504 3.70 1.14 -21.54
N PHE A 505 3.13 2.14 -20.87
CA PHE A 505 2.78 2.07 -19.45
C PHE A 505 1.34 1.61 -19.26
N LEU A 506 1.14 0.78 -18.25
CA LEU A 506 -0.17 0.40 -17.76
C LEU A 506 -0.40 1.11 -16.43
N VAL A 507 -1.30 2.08 -16.39
CA VAL A 507 -1.55 2.95 -15.24
C VAL A 507 -3.02 2.85 -14.83
N GLY A 508 -3.32 2.86 -13.54
CA GLY A 508 -4.71 2.85 -13.09
C GLY A 508 -4.91 2.36 -11.66
N SER A 509 -6.14 1.95 -11.36
CA SER A 509 -6.51 1.46 -10.04
C SER A 509 -5.74 0.21 -9.64
N ASN A 510 -5.51 0.04 -8.33
CA ASN A 510 -4.83 -1.13 -7.78
C ASN A 510 -5.58 -2.43 -8.14
N SER A 511 -4.87 -3.38 -8.71
CA SER A 511 -5.37 -4.72 -8.95
C SER A 511 -4.52 -5.77 -8.25
N SER A 512 -4.98 -7.02 -8.24
CA SER A 512 -4.21 -8.17 -7.73
C SER A 512 -2.89 -8.40 -8.48
N LEU A 513 -2.76 -7.86 -9.70
CA LEU A 513 -1.61 -8.07 -10.57
C LEU A 513 -0.58 -6.95 -10.53
N THR A 514 -1.03 -5.72 -10.31
CA THR A 514 -0.19 -4.54 -10.31
C THR A 514 -0.60 -3.66 -9.14
N GLN A 515 0.33 -3.28 -8.30
CA GLN A 515 0.07 -2.35 -7.19
C GLN A 515 0.08 -0.89 -7.70
N GLY A 516 -0.84 -0.54 -8.60
CA GLY A 516 -0.99 0.80 -9.16
C GLY A 516 -0.12 1.07 -10.39
N GLU A 517 1.18 1.08 -10.26
CA GLU A 517 2.11 1.25 -11.39
C GLU A 517 2.66 -0.07 -11.90
N ALA A 518 2.50 -0.33 -13.20
CA ALA A 518 3.14 -1.44 -13.85
C ALA A 518 4.44 -0.99 -14.51
N TYR A 519 5.54 -1.03 -13.78
CA TYR A 519 6.86 -0.84 -14.36
C TYR A 519 7.44 -2.11 -14.98
N GLY A 520 8.20 -1.95 -16.04
CA GLY A 520 9.08 -2.98 -16.59
C GLY A 520 10.30 -3.25 -15.71
N GLY A 521 10.11 -3.54 -14.44
CA GLY A 521 11.12 -3.98 -13.51
C GLY A 521 10.64 -5.24 -12.81
N SER A 522 11.46 -6.28 -12.75
CA SER A 522 11.20 -7.43 -11.90
C SER A 522 11.03 -6.92 -10.47
N VAL A 523 9.79 -6.83 -10.01
CA VAL A 523 9.53 -6.72 -8.58
C VAL A 523 10.03 -8.03 -7.99
N PHE A 524 11.26 -8.01 -7.49
CA PHE A 524 11.76 -9.12 -6.69
C PHE A 524 10.76 -9.31 -5.55
N GLN A 525 10.02 -10.41 -5.58
CA GLN A 525 9.16 -10.86 -4.49
C GLN A 525 10.02 -11.30 -3.27
N THR A 526 11.06 -10.52 -2.96
CA THR A 526 12.01 -10.83 -1.87
C THR A 526 11.44 -10.58 -0.49
N ALA A 527 10.23 -10.09 -0.37
CA ALA A 527 9.69 -9.70 0.93
C ALA A 527 8.43 -10.45 1.33
N ASN A 528 8.36 -11.76 1.12
CA ASN A 528 7.42 -12.54 1.91
C ASN A 528 7.92 -12.50 3.37
N PRO A 529 7.21 -11.83 4.29
CA PRO A 529 7.65 -11.66 5.68
C PRO A 529 7.88 -12.99 6.41
N VAL A 530 7.31 -14.08 5.89
CA VAL A 530 7.53 -15.45 6.38
C VAL A 530 8.94 -15.91 6.05
N TYR A 531 9.39 -15.76 4.80
CA TYR A 531 10.75 -16.13 4.40
C TYR A 531 11.82 -15.27 5.10
N VAL A 532 11.56 -13.96 5.26
CA VAL A 532 12.48 -13.08 6.00
C VAL A 532 12.61 -13.53 7.47
N ARG A 533 11.50 -13.93 8.09
CA ARG A 533 11.48 -14.45 9.47
C ARG A 533 12.21 -15.79 9.57
N GLN A 534 11.91 -16.72 8.68
CA GLN A 534 12.56 -18.04 8.64
C GLN A 534 14.06 -17.91 8.42
N LYS A 535 14.47 -17.04 7.48
CA LYS A 535 15.89 -16.75 7.25
C LYS A 535 16.56 -16.17 8.50
N ARG A 536 15.98 -15.13 9.11
CA ARG A 536 16.53 -14.53 10.35
C ARG A 536 16.62 -15.53 11.50
N SER A 537 15.63 -16.41 11.65
CA SER A 537 15.67 -17.45 12.69
C SER A 537 16.78 -18.46 12.41
N LEU A 538 16.99 -18.86 11.16
CA LEU A 538 18.11 -19.72 10.75
C LEU A 538 19.46 -19.01 10.96
N ASP A 539 19.56 -17.74 10.59
CA ASP A 539 20.76 -16.93 10.77
C ASP A 539 21.15 -16.76 12.26
N ILE A 540 20.21 -16.90 13.19
CA ILE A 540 20.45 -16.87 14.63
C ILE A 540 20.70 -18.28 15.18
N LEU A 541 19.88 -19.27 14.80
CA LEU A 541 19.96 -20.63 15.33
C LEU A 541 21.22 -21.36 14.87
N LEU A 542 21.63 -21.20 13.61
CA LEU A 542 22.85 -21.85 13.07
C LEU A 542 24.12 -21.42 13.82
N PRO A 543 24.39 -20.11 14.05
CA PRO A 543 25.53 -19.69 14.85
C PRO A 543 25.46 -20.15 16.32
N LEU A 544 24.26 -20.15 16.92
CA LEU A 544 24.08 -20.65 18.28
C LEU A 544 24.35 -22.15 18.39
N LEU A 545 23.91 -22.93 17.39
CA LEU A 545 24.20 -24.36 17.30
C LEU A 545 25.69 -24.62 17.06
N MET A 546 26.32 -23.82 16.21
CA MET A 546 27.78 -23.87 15.99
C MET A 546 28.54 -23.52 17.28
N LEU A 547 28.13 -22.48 18.00
CA LEU A 547 28.70 -22.12 19.30
C LEU A 547 28.52 -23.21 20.35
N ALA A 548 27.36 -23.85 20.42
CA ALA A 548 27.08 -24.96 21.33
C ALA A 548 27.89 -26.24 21.00
N THR A 549 28.19 -26.44 19.71
CA THR A 549 28.99 -27.60 19.25
C THR A 549 30.51 -27.35 19.24
N LEU A 550 30.94 -26.07 19.37
CA LEU A 550 32.35 -25.70 19.43
C LEU A 550 33.15 -26.43 20.52
N PRO A 551 32.66 -26.63 21.77
CA PRO A 551 33.36 -27.40 22.76
C PRO A 551 33.52 -28.88 22.40
N LEU A 552 32.47 -29.47 21.74
CA LEU A 552 32.49 -30.86 21.29
C LEU A 552 33.44 -31.04 20.11
N SER A 553 33.42 -30.14 19.14
CA SER A 553 34.33 -30.18 17.99
C SER A 553 35.77 -29.90 18.39
N ALA A 554 36.01 -28.98 19.35
CA ALA A 554 37.32 -28.76 19.93
C ALA A 554 37.83 -30.01 20.69
N ALA A 555 36.97 -30.64 21.49
CA ALA A 555 37.30 -31.91 22.16
C ALA A 555 37.63 -33.04 21.21
N LEU A 556 36.86 -33.19 20.12
CA LEU A 556 37.11 -34.17 19.07
C LEU A 556 38.40 -33.89 18.28
N LEU A 557 38.70 -32.63 18.02
CA LEU A 557 39.97 -32.23 17.40
C LEU A 557 41.17 -32.39 18.31
N PHE A 558 41.00 -32.22 19.63
CA PHE A 558 42.05 -32.46 20.61
C PHE A 558 42.26 -33.96 20.89
N TRP A 559 41.19 -34.78 20.85
CA TRP A 559 41.28 -36.22 21.10
C TRP A 559 41.64 -37.03 19.85
N GLY A 560 41.36 -36.47 18.66
CA GLY A 560 41.64 -37.10 17.36
C GLY A 560 43.03 -36.80 16.78
N ARG A 561 43.91 -36.14 17.48
CA ARG A 561 45.29 -35.98 16.99
C ARG A 561 46.05 -37.31 17.22
N PRO A 562 46.39 -38.06 16.15
CA PRO A 562 47.39 -39.13 16.29
C PRO A 562 48.69 -38.47 16.77
N ARG A 563 49.33 -39.06 17.77
CA ARG A 563 50.71 -38.71 18.15
C ARG A 563 51.56 -38.88 16.88
N GLN A 564 51.86 -37.75 16.22
CA GLN A 564 52.87 -37.76 15.17
C GLN A 564 54.22 -37.92 15.83
N ILE A 565 54.82 -39.06 15.53
CA ILE A 565 56.24 -39.34 15.57
C ILE A 565 56.94 -38.23 14.74
N MET A 566 57.85 -37.52 15.35
CA MET A 566 58.76 -36.61 14.64
C MET A 566 59.61 -37.47 13.69
N ASP A 567 59.49 -37.18 12.40
CA ASP A 567 60.60 -37.39 11.46
C ASP A 567 60.46 -36.38 10.29
N GLU A 568 61.49 -35.67 10.19
CA GLU A 568 62.22 -34.90 9.18
C GLU A 568 61.59 -34.69 7.78
N ASP A 569 61.90 -33.50 7.26
CA ASP A 569 61.96 -33.09 5.88
C ASP A 569 60.68 -32.56 5.18
N PHE A 570 60.43 -31.27 5.35
CA PHE A 570 59.80 -30.47 4.31
C PHE A 570 60.57 -29.14 4.07
N GLY A 571 61.11 -29.06 2.84
CA GLY A 571 61.76 -27.85 2.30
C GLY A 571 60.78 -26.68 2.10
N PRO A 572 61.27 -25.49 1.80
CA PRO A 572 60.49 -24.23 1.87
C PRO A 572 59.41 -24.15 0.78
N ILE A 573 58.21 -23.75 1.22
CA ILE A 573 57.04 -23.52 0.37
C ILE A 573 57.30 -22.33 -0.58
N PRO A 574 57.04 -22.42 -1.89
CA PRO A 574 57.14 -21.28 -2.79
C PRO A 574 56.01 -20.26 -2.59
N PRO A 575 56.27 -18.96 -2.84
CA PRO A 575 55.29 -17.92 -2.60
C PRO A 575 54.14 -17.97 -3.59
N ALA A 576 52.94 -17.68 -3.08
CA ALA A 576 51.70 -17.67 -3.82
C ALA A 576 51.68 -16.63 -4.97
N PRO A 577 51.05 -16.92 -6.10
CA PRO A 577 50.98 -16.00 -7.23
C PRO A 577 50.12 -14.78 -6.90
N ARG A 578 50.65 -13.58 -7.26
CA ARG A 578 49.98 -12.28 -7.13
C ARG A 578 48.75 -12.23 -8.04
N ARG A 579 47.64 -11.75 -7.49
CA ARG A 579 46.42 -11.45 -8.26
C ARG A 579 46.71 -10.31 -9.24
N PRO A 580 46.14 -10.34 -10.46
CA PRO A 580 46.26 -9.23 -11.38
C PRO A 580 45.41 -8.03 -10.94
N THR A 581 46.03 -6.87 -10.85
CA THR A 581 45.38 -5.58 -10.69
C THR A 581 44.68 -5.19 -12.00
N TYR A 582 43.35 -5.03 -11.91
CA TYR A 582 42.62 -4.38 -13.01
C TYR A 582 42.92 -2.89 -13.03
N VAL A 583 43.57 -2.44 -14.08
CA VAL A 583 43.76 -1.03 -14.42
C VAL A 583 42.51 -0.58 -15.16
N SER A 584 41.80 0.38 -14.59
CA SER A 584 40.71 1.11 -15.23
C SER A 584 41.33 2.09 -16.27
N GLY A 585 41.14 1.79 -17.54
CA GLY A 585 41.43 2.71 -18.63
C GLY A 585 40.15 3.36 -19.13
N ILE A 586 39.90 4.61 -18.72
CA ILE A 586 38.96 5.49 -19.39
C ILE A 586 39.73 6.08 -20.61
N GLN A 587 39.22 5.83 -21.80
CA GLN A 587 39.52 6.70 -22.96
C GLN A 587 38.23 7.02 -23.71
N SER A 588 38.00 8.30 -23.79
CA SER A 588 37.04 9.05 -24.59
C SER A 588 37.04 8.70 -26.08
N ARG A 589 35.86 8.46 -26.64
CA ARG A 589 35.39 9.04 -27.90
C ARG A 589 33.90 9.05 -27.98
#